data_18020097608c3ca787c066680a76f6b2
#
_entry.id   18020097608c3ca787c066680a76f6b2
#
_cell.length_a   1.000
_cell.length_b   1.000
_cell.length_c   1.000
_cell.angle_alpha   90.00
_cell.angle_beta   90.00
_cell.angle_gamma   90.00
#
_symmetry.space_group_name_H-M   'P 1'
#
loop_
_entity.id
_entity.type
_entity.pdbx_description
1 polymer ?
#
loop_
_entity_poly.entity_id
_entity_poly.type
_entity_poly.pdbx_seq_one_letter_code
_entity_poly.pdbx_strand_id
1 'polypeptide(L)'
;KEKKLLEKTFSAKEKKEITIKKAKAKNELSISKLAEKNAKQALKQKLIQSDTNNNLIETLAAKFQLNSNIDLIEVYDNSHIQGTDSIGALICFSNEGFVKKRYRKFNIKDEKVKNDDYGMMKEVLFRRFSKAVKEKSGSLSLPDLILIDGGKGQYSVSREILNELGLHHLPILAVAK
;
A
#
# COMPACT_ATOMS: atom_id res chain seq x y z
N LYS A 1 26.06 6.92 -24.25
CA LYS A 1 24.59 6.88 -24.47
C LYS A 1 23.84 7.17 -23.17
N GLU A 2 24.15 6.53 -22.05
CA GLU A 2 23.47 6.65 -20.74
C GLU A 2 23.45 8.08 -20.18
N LYS A 3 24.57 8.79 -20.23
CA LYS A 3 24.66 10.18 -19.74
C LYS A 3 23.61 11.09 -20.39
N LYS A 4 23.51 11.07 -21.73
CA LYS A 4 22.53 11.90 -22.46
C LYS A 4 21.09 11.53 -22.13
N LEU A 5 20.80 10.25 -21.89
CA LEU A 5 19.48 9.78 -21.48
C LEU A 5 19.12 10.34 -20.10
N LEU A 6 20.03 10.26 -19.13
CA LEU A 6 19.84 10.80 -17.79
C LEU A 6 19.66 12.34 -17.83
N GLU A 7 20.49 13.07 -18.59
CA GLU A 7 20.36 14.53 -18.76
C GLU A 7 18.96 14.89 -19.28
N LYS A 8 18.48 14.16 -20.31
CA LYS A 8 17.14 14.38 -20.88
C LYS A 8 16.04 14.09 -19.87
N THR A 9 16.14 12.97 -19.15
CA THR A 9 15.14 12.56 -18.15
C THR A 9 15.06 13.55 -17.00
N PHE A 10 16.18 13.97 -16.44
CA PHE A 10 16.21 14.94 -15.34
C PHE A 10 15.78 16.32 -15.81
N SER A 11 16.17 16.76 -17.03
CA SER A 11 15.74 18.05 -17.57
C SER A 11 14.22 18.11 -17.75
N ALA A 12 13.62 17.02 -18.23
CA ALA A 12 12.16 16.92 -18.38
C ALA A 12 11.43 16.96 -17.01
N LYS A 13 11.97 16.24 -16.00
CA LYS A 13 11.39 16.20 -14.66
C LYS A 13 11.46 17.55 -13.95
N GLU A 14 12.60 18.19 -14.00
CA GLU A 14 12.85 19.46 -13.27
C GLU A 14 12.46 20.71 -14.09
N LYS A 15 11.98 20.53 -15.32
CA LYS A 15 11.60 21.62 -16.27
C LYS A 15 12.70 22.66 -16.49
N LYS A 16 13.96 22.23 -16.45
CA LYS A 16 15.15 23.07 -16.70
C LYS A 16 16.24 22.22 -17.34
N GLU A 17 17.14 22.86 -18.07
CA GLU A 17 18.30 22.17 -18.65
C GLU A 17 19.25 21.68 -17.56
N ILE A 18 19.54 20.38 -17.56
CA ILE A 18 20.45 19.72 -16.61
C ILE A 18 21.60 19.08 -17.39
N THR A 19 22.81 19.45 -17.00
CA THR A 19 24.04 18.86 -17.53
C THR A 19 24.73 18.04 -16.45
N ILE A 20 25.07 16.79 -16.77
CA ILE A 20 25.81 15.91 -15.87
C ILE A 20 27.31 16.04 -16.22
N LYS A 21 28.13 16.41 -15.23
CA LYS A 21 29.58 16.53 -15.37
C LYS A 21 30.29 15.58 -14.43
N LYS A 22 31.48 15.11 -14.84
CA LYS A 22 32.36 14.36 -13.93
C LYS A 22 33.03 15.35 -12.98
N ALA A 23 32.96 15.08 -11.67
CA ALA A 23 33.64 15.89 -10.66
C ALA A 23 35.15 15.87 -10.90
N LYS A 24 35.77 17.07 -10.92
CA LYS A 24 37.23 17.24 -11.11
C LYS A 24 37.86 18.09 -10.00
N ALA A 25 37.17 19.15 -9.58
CA ALA A 25 37.67 20.01 -8.51
C ALA A 25 37.54 19.33 -7.13
N LYS A 26 38.43 19.68 -6.20
CA LYS A 26 38.48 19.08 -4.85
C LYS A 26 37.14 19.15 -4.13
N ASN A 27 36.44 20.27 -4.21
CA ASN A 27 35.13 20.46 -3.62
C ASN A 27 34.06 19.58 -4.29
N GLU A 28 34.06 19.50 -5.63
CA GLU A 28 33.13 18.62 -6.39
C GLU A 28 33.34 17.15 -6.02
N LEU A 29 34.60 16.72 -5.89
CA LEU A 29 34.95 15.36 -5.49
C LEU A 29 34.49 15.05 -4.06
N SER A 30 34.59 16.01 -3.14
CA SER A 30 34.10 15.82 -1.77
C SER A 30 32.58 15.67 -1.72
N ILE A 31 31.85 16.50 -2.48
CA ILE A 31 30.39 16.41 -2.59
C ILE A 31 29.97 15.09 -3.26
N SER A 32 30.66 14.68 -4.31
CA SER A 32 30.39 13.40 -5.00
C SER A 32 30.58 12.21 -4.07
N LYS A 33 31.68 12.19 -3.27
CA LYS A 33 31.93 11.15 -2.26
C LYS A 33 30.87 11.12 -1.16
N LEU A 34 30.44 12.31 -0.71
CA LEU A 34 29.36 12.42 0.27
C LEU A 34 28.05 11.87 -0.28
N ALA A 35 27.68 12.24 -1.50
CA ALA A 35 26.50 11.73 -2.17
C ALA A 35 26.53 10.20 -2.34
N GLU A 36 27.69 9.65 -2.73
CA GLU A 36 27.89 8.20 -2.84
C GLU A 36 27.72 7.50 -1.48
N LYS A 37 28.34 8.07 -0.42
CA LYS A 37 28.20 7.54 0.95
C LYS A 37 26.73 7.53 1.38
N ASN A 38 26.01 8.64 1.17
CA ASN A 38 24.60 8.76 1.53
C ASN A 38 23.74 7.75 0.74
N ALA A 39 23.98 7.59 -0.56
CA ALA A 39 23.29 6.62 -1.38
C ALA A 39 23.52 5.17 -0.91
N LYS A 40 24.77 4.80 -0.59
CA LYS A 40 25.11 3.49 -0.04
C LYS A 40 24.42 3.24 1.30
N GLN A 41 24.39 4.25 2.18
CA GLN A 41 23.73 4.15 3.49
C GLN A 41 22.21 4.00 3.32
N ALA A 42 21.57 4.79 2.46
CA ALA A 42 20.14 4.70 2.16
C ALA A 42 19.77 3.33 1.57
N LEU A 43 20.59 2.80 0.65
CA LEU A 43 20.40 1.46 0.09
C LEU A 43 20.48 0.38 1.17
N LYS A 44 21.51 0.45 2.03
CA LYS A 44 21.67 -0.51 3.14
C LYS A 44 20.47 -0.50 4.09
N GLN A 45 19.98 0.70 4.45
CA GLN A 45 18.78 0.83 5.28
C GLN A 45 17.53 0.24 4.60
N LYS A 46 17.37 0.51 3.31
CA LYS A 46 16.24 -0.04 2.54
C LYS A 46 16.27 -1.58 2.48
N LEU A 47 17.44 -2.18 2.29
CA LEU A 47 17.58 -3.64 2.28
C LEU A 47 17.26 -4.26 3.65
N ILE A 48 17.79 -3.71 4.74
CA ILE A 48 17.49 -4.19 6.09
C ILE A 48 15.98 -4.07 6.37
N GLN A 49 15.35 -2.97 5.97
CA GLN A 49 13.92 -2.78 6.16
C GLN A 49 13.10 -3.81 5.37
N SER A 50 13.50 -4.10 4.13
CA SER A 50 12.84 -5.11 3.29
C SER A 50 12.95 -6.51 3.91
N ASP A 51 14.15 -6.89 4.39
CA ASP A 51 14.35 -8.19 5.04
C ASP A 51 13.52 -8.30 6.33
N THR A 52 13.43 -7.23 7.12
CA THR A 52 12.58 -7.19 8.32
C THR A 52 11.11 -7.35 7.96
N ASN A 53 10.63 -6.65 6.92
CA ASN A 53 9.24 -6.74 6.49
C ASN A 53 8.91 -8.15 5.96
N ASN A 54 9.81 -8.77 5.19
CA ASN A 54 9.65 -10.15 4.72
C ASN A 54 9.50 -11.12 5.90
N ASN A 55 10.38 -11.05 6.90
CA ASN A 55 10.31 -11.89 8.09
C ASN A 55 8.99 -11.70 8.87
N LEU A 56 8.48 -10.45 8.94
CA LEU A 56 7.18 -10.18 9.57
C LEU A 56 6.03 -10.81 8.79
N ILE A 57 6.02 -10.68 7.46
CA ILE A 57 5.00 -11.26 6.59
C ILE A 57 5.03 -12.80 6.66
N GLU A 58 6.21 -13.41 6.61
CA GLU A 58 6.38 -14.87 6.73
C GLU A 58 5.91 -15.38 8.10
N THR A 59 6.24 -14.66 9.18
CA THR A 59 5.78 -14.99 10.54
C THR A 59 4.25 -14.92 10.63
N LEU A 60 3.65 -13.90 10.03
CA LEU A 60 2.19 -13.75 9.96
C LEU A 60 1.56 -14.90 9.17
N ALA A 61 2.12 -15.22 7.99
CA ALA A 61 1.63 -16.30 7.14
C ALA A 61 1.70 -17.66 7.86
N ALA A 62 2.83 -17.95 8.51
CA ALA A 62 3.01 -19.18 9.28
C ALA A 62 2.03 -19.28 10.45
N LYS A 63 1.85 -18.19 11.21
CA LYS A 63 0.95 -18.16 12.38
C LYS A 63 -0.51 -18.43 12.02
N PHE A 64 -0.96 -17.95 10.86
CA PHE A 64 -2.34 -18.10 10.40
C PHE A 64 -2.52 -19.16 9.31
N GLN A 65 -1.49 -19.96 9.04
CA GLN A 65 -1.50 -21.03 8.03
C GLN A 65 -1.95 -20.51 6.64
N LEU A 66 -1.50 -19.30 6.29
CA LEU A 66 -1.75 -18.69 5.00
C LEU A 66 -0.73 -19.20 3.97
N ASN A 67 -1.07 -19.10 2.69
CA ASN A 67 -0.10 -19.38 1.62
C ASN A 67 1.13 -18.47 1.77
N SER A 68 2.32 -19.01 1.54
CA SER A 68 3.60 -18.35 1.85
C SER A 68 3.93 -17.11 1.00
N ASN A 69 3.27 -16.91 -0.12
CA ASN A 69 3.53 -15.76 -1.01
C ASN A 69 2.52 -14.63 -0.76
N ILE A 70 2.81 -13.77 0.20
CA ILE A 70 2.05 -12.56 0.46
C ILE A 70 2.88 -11.36 0.03
N ASP A 71 2.58 -10.80 -1.15
CA ASP A 71 3.26 -9.62 -1.68
C ASP A 71 2.53 -8.32 -1.33
N LEU A 72 1.19 -8.38 -1.19
CA LEU A 72 0.35 -7.23 -0.94
C LEU A 72 -0.69 -7.51 0.14
N ILE A 73 -0.65 -6.70 1.19
CA ILE A 73 -1.64 -6.69 2.27
C ILE A 73 -2.46 -5.41 2.16
N GLU A 74 -3.79 -5.52 2.13
CA GLU A 74 -4.69 -4.38 2.25
C GLU A 74 -5.29 -4.36 3.66
N VAL A 75 -5.20 -3.21 4.34
CA VAL A 75 -5.72 -2.98 5.70
C VAL A 75 -6.86 -1.99 5.63
N TYR A 76 -7.98 -2.32 6.24
CA TYR A 76 -9.20 -1.52 6.26
C TYR A 76 -9.54 -1.08 7.68
N ASP A 77 -9.82 0.20 7.82
CA ASP A 77 -10.29 0.82 9.05
C ASP A 77 -11.44 1.78 8.73
N ASN A 78 -12.45 1.84 9.59
CA ASN A 78 -13.53 2.80 9.52
C ASN A 78 -13.43 3.77 10.67
N SER A 79 -13.57 5.05 10.37
CA SER A 79 -13.59 6.08 11.40
C SER A 79 -14.78 7.02 11.23
N HIS A 80 -15.35 7.41 12.38
CA HIS A 80 -16.36 8.45 12.47
C HIS A 80 -15.69 9.75 12.93
N ILE A 81 -15.75 10.77 12.12
CA ILE A 81 -15.43 12.13 12.57
C ILE A 81 -16.73 12.74 13.08
N GLN A 82 -16.79 13.05 14.36
CA GLN A 82 -17.97 13.54 15.09
C GLN A 82 -18.99 14.25 14.19
N GLY A 83 -20.08 13.56 13.88
CA GLY A 83 -21.34 14.13 13.40
C GLY A 83 -21.54 14.34 11.90
N THR A 84 -20.51 14.33 11.04
CA THR A 84 -20.71 14.71 9.63
C THR A 84 -20.06 13.83 8.59
N ASP A 85 -18.88 13.25 8.81
CA ASP A 85 -18.14 12.52 7.78
C ASP A 85 -17.70 11.14 8.24
N SER A 86 -18.43 10.12 7.82
CA SER A 86 -18.01 8.73 7.98
C SER A 86 -17.08 8.32 6.85
N ILE A 87 -15.92 7.79 7.21
CA ILE A 87 -14.82 7.52 6.28
C ILE A 87 -14.31 6.10 6.47
N GLY A 88 -14.15 5.38 5.36
CA GLY A 88 -13.34 4.18 5.33
C GLY A 88 -11.94 4.48 4.79
N ALA A 89 -10.93 3.93 5.42
CA ALA A 89 -9.54 4.03 5.00
C ALA A 89 -9.02 2.69 4.48
N LEU A 90 -8.25 2.74 3.40
CA LEU A 90 -7.47 1.63 2.87
C LEU A 90 -5.99 1.98 2.94
N ILE A 91 -5.22 1.19 3.65
CA ILE A 91 -3.76 1.22 3.70
C ILE A 91 -3.22 -0.03 3.02
N CYS A 92 -2.12 0.09 2.31
CA CYS A 92 -1.47 -1.02 1.64
C CYS A 92 -0.04 -1.21 2.16
N PHE A 93 0.34 -2.45 2.38
CA PHE A 93 1.65 -2.84 2.86
C PHE A 93 2.23 -3.99 2.00
N SER A 94 3.53 -3.99 1.78
CA SER A 94 4.27 -5.01 1.04
C SER A 94 5.62 -5.28 1.73
N ASN A 95 6.42 -6.17 1.15
CA ASN A 95 7.80 -6.38 1.58
C ASN A 95 8.67 -5.11 1.53
N GLU A 96 8.37 -4.18 0.60
CA GLU A 96 9.03 -2.87 0.55
C GLU A 96 8.51 -1.87 1.59
N GLY A 97 7.50 -2.25 2.39
CA GLY A 97 6.84 -1.42 3.39
C GLY A 97 5.50 -0.83 2.91
N PHE A 98 5.14 0.31 3.45
CA PHE A 98 3.86 0.97 3.15
C PHE A 98 3.79 1.52 1.71
N VAL A 99 2.84 1.03 0.93
CA VAL A 99 2.62 1.41 -0.48
C VAL A 99 1.66 2.60 -0.56
N LYS A 100 2.13 3.79 -0.19
CA LYS A 100 1.32 5.02 -0.09
C LYS A 100 0.54 5.37 -1.36
N LYS A 101 1.05 5.03 -2.54
CA LYS A 101 0.37 5.26 -3.83
C LYS A 101 -0.96 4.49 -3.97
N ARG A 102 -1.12 3.41 -3.21
CA ARG A 102 -2.32 2.56 -3.20
C ARG A 102 -3.31 2.92 -2.09
N TYR A 103 -2.98 3.85 -1.19
CA TYR A 103 -3.90 4.31 -0.15
C TYR A 103 -5.15 4.92 -0.77
N ARG A 104 -6.28 4.64 -0.17
CA ARG A 104 -7.58 5.20 -0.58
C ARG A 104 -8.37 5.64 0.64
N LYS A 105 -9.10 6.72 0.45
CA LYS A 105 -10.13 7.22 1.37
C LYS A 105 -11.48 7.02 0.69
N PHE A 106 -12.41 6.41 1.39
CA PHE A 106 -13.77 6.20 0.95
C PHE A 106 -14.71 7.06 1.78
N ASN A 107 -15.25 8.11 1.19
CA ASN A 107 -16.35 8.82 1.82
C ASN A 107 -17.59 7.94 1.71
N ILE A 108 -18.25 7.67 2.83
CA ILE A 108 -19.47 6.88 2.88
C ILE A 108 -20.60 7.68 2.26
N LYS A 109 -21.28 7.09 1.29
CA LYS A 109 -22.32 7.76 0.51
C LYS A 109 -23.73 7.47 1.00
N ASP A 110 -23.95 6.28 1.54
CA ASP A 110 -25.25 5.88 2.04
C ASP A 110 -25.48 6.47 3.44
N GLU A 111 -26.41 7.41 3.51
CA GLU A 111 -26.81 8.07 4.77
C GLU A 111 -27.28 7.07 5.83
N LYS A 112 -27.86 5.93 5.42
CA LYS A 112 -28.39 4.92 6.33
C LYS A 112 -27.28 4.16 7.07
N VAL A 113 -26.09 4.11 6.50
CA VAL A 113 -24.96 3.35 7.09
C VAL A 113 -23.89 4.25 7.70
N LYS A 114 -24.04 5.56 7.71
CA LYS A 114 -23.04 6.50 8.26
C LYS A 114 -22.71 6.26 9.75
N ASN A 115 -23.64 5.70 10.51
CA ASN A 115 -23.47 5.35 11.93
C ASN A 115 -23.46 3.84 12.17
N ASP A 116 -23.33 3.05 11.12
CA ASP A 116 -23.28 1.59 11.15
C ASP A 116 -21.92 1.11 10.63
N ASP A 117 -21.03 0.75 11.55
CA ASP A 117 -19.68 0.26 11.24
C ASP A 117 -19.69 -0.93 10.29
N TYR A 118 -20.72 -1.78 10.39
CA TYR A 118 -20.83 -2.95 9.50
C TYR A 118 -21.29 -2.54 8.11
N GLY A 119 -22.28 -1.67 7.99
CA GLY A 119 -22.74 -1.12 6.73
C GLY A 119 -21.64 -0.32 6.02
N MET A 120 -20.88 0.48 6.77
CA MET A 120 -19.73 1.21 6.24
C MET A 120 -18.68 0.26 5.69
N MET A 121 -18.33 -0.80 6.41
CA MET A 121 -17.35 -1.79 5.95
C MET A 121 -17.83 -2.50 4.68
N LYS A 122 -19.11 -2.89 4.62
CA LYS A 122 -19.73 -3.45 3.42
C LYS A 122 -19.60 -2.49 2.22
N GLU A 123 -19.94 -1.21 2.37
CA GLU A 123 -19.84 -0.22 1.30
C GLU A 123 -18.40 -0.08 0.79
N VAL A 124 -17.43 0.05 1.70
CA VAL A 124 -16.02 0.22 1.37
C VAL A 124 -15.50 -0.97 0.57
N LEU A 125 -15.69 -2.19 1.08
CA LEU A 125 -15.22 -3.41 0.44
C LEU A 125 -15.93 -3.66 -0.90
N PHE A 126 -17.24 -3.47 -0.96
CA PHE A 126 -17.99 -3.59 -2.20
C PHE A 126 -17.46 -2.64 -3.28
N ARG A 127 -17.26 -1.37 -2.96
CA ARG A 127 -16.71 -0.36 -3.90
C ARG A 127 -15.30 -0.67 -4.36
N ARG A 128 -14.47 -1.22 -3.48
CA ARG A 128 -13.09 -1.60 -3.79
C ARG A 128 -13.06 -2.83 -4.69
N PHE A 129 -13.73 -3.89 -4.31
CA PHE A 129 -13.60 -5.19 -4.96
C PHE A 129 -14.50 -5.36 -6.17
N SER A 130 -15.71 -4.78 -6.21
CA SER A 130 -16.55 -4.80 -7.42
C SER A 130 -15.84 -4.15 -8.62
N LYS A 131 -15.05 -3.10 -8.37
CA LYS A 131 -14.23 -2.48 -9.40
C LYS A 131 -13.08 -3.38 -9.84
N ALA A 132 -12.40 -4.02 -8.90
CA ALA A 132 -11.29 -4.93 -9.21
C ALA A 132 -11.73 -6.17 -9.99
N VAL A 133 -12.92 -6.70 -9.69
CA VAL A 133 -13.49 -7.87 -10.42
C VAL A 133 -13.89 -7.47 -11.85
N LYS A 134 -14.41 -6.27 -12.06
CA LYS A 134 -14.81 -5.77 -13.41
C LYS A 134 -13.62 -5.46 -14.30
N GLU A 135 -12.56 -4.89 -13.73
CA GLU A 135 -11.33 -4.53 -14.44
C GLU A 135 -10.35 -5.72 -14.45
N LYS A 136 -10.59 -6.71 -15.33
CA LYS A 136 -9.76 -7.94 -15.47
C LYS A 136 -8.28 -7.71 -15.77
N SER A 137 -7.87 -6.51 -16.14
CA SER A 137 -6.48 -6.15 -16.44
C SER A 137 -6.23 -4.70 -16.08
N GLY A 138 -5.61 -4.42 -14.95
CA GLY A 138 -5.31 -3.04 -14.61
C GLY A 138 -4.68 -2.83 -13.24
N SER A 139 -4.49 -1.58 -12.90
CA SER A 139 -3.82 -1.03 -11.71
C SER A 139 -4.41 -1.47 -10.34
N LEU A 140 -5.50 -2.24 -10.34
CA LEU A 140 -6.24 -2.68 -9.16
C LEU A 140 -6.09 -4.18 -8.90
N SER A 141 -4.84 -4.70 -8.90
CA SER A 141 -4.59 -6.09 -8.49
C SER A 141 -5.23 -6.39 -7.13
N LEU A 142 -5.75 -7.61 -6.97
CA LEU A 142 -6.26 -8.09 -5.69
C LEU A 142 -5.10 -8.19 -4.68
N PRO A 143 -5.36 -8.01 -3.37
CA PRO A 143 -4.37 -8.29 -2.34
C PRO A 143 -4.25 -9.80 -2.11
N ASP A 144 -3.14 -10.21 -1.50
CA ASP A 144 -2.92 -11.59 -1.05
C ASP A 144 -3.48 -11.81 0.36
N LEU A 145 -3.68 -10.73 1.12
CA LEU A 145 -4.27 -10.76 2.46
C LEU A 145 -5.05 -9.47 2.72
N ILE A 146 -6.21 -9.62 3.35
CA ILE A 146 -7.02 -8.51 3.85
C ILE A 146 -6.96 -8.51 5.37
N LEU A 147 -6.63 -7.35 5.96
CA LEU A 147 -6.73 -7.10 7.39
C LEU A 147 -7.86 -6.10 7.67
N ILE A 148 -8.70 -6.44 8.64
CA ILE A 148 -9.79 -5.57 9.11
C ILE A 148 -9.45 -5.11 10.53
N ASP A 149 -9.35 -3.79 10.78
CA ASP A 149 -9.32 -3.27 12.15
C ASP A 149 -10.75 -3.33 12.71
N GLY A 150 -11.02 -4.38 13.44
CA GLY A 150 -12.35 -4.65 13.98
C GLY A 150 -12.54 -6.07 14.48
N GLY A 151 -13.69 -6.30 15.10
CA GLY A 151 -14.03 -7.59 15.72
C GLY A 151 -14.75 -8.56 14.77
N LYS A 152 -15.36 -9.58 15.39
CA LYS A 152 -16.09 -10.64 14.69
C LYS A 152 -17.18 -10.13 13.73
N GLY A 153 -17.88 -9.04 14.11
CA GLY A 153 -18.94 -8.47 13.28
C GLY A 153 -18.39 -7.90 11.96
N GLN A 154 -17.33 -7.07 12.01
CA GLN A 154 -16.68 -6.55 10.82
C GLN A 154 -16.09 -7.69 9.96
N TYR A 155 -15.49 -8.72 10.59
CA TYR A 155 -15.05 -9.92 9.87
C TYR A 155 -16.18 -10.59 9.10
N SER A 156 -17.33 -10.85 9.77
CA SER A 156 -18.46 -11.55 9.16
C SER A 156 -19.02 -10.82 7.95
N VAL A 157 -19.26 -9.50 8.07
CA VAL A 157 -19.79 -8.70 6.96
C VAL A 157 -18.77 -8.56 5.83
N SER A 158 -17.47 -8.50 6.15
CA SER A 158 -16.41 -8.46 5.15
C SER A 158 -16.33 -9.77 4.37
N ARG A 159 -16.44 -10.91 5.04
CA ARG A 159 -16.47 -12.23 4.41
C ARG A 159 -17.71 -12.42 3.53
N GLU A 160 -18.87 -11.94 3.97
CA GLU A 160 -20.11 -11.95 3.20
C GLU A 160 -19.94 -11.23 1.86
N ILE A 161 -19.45 -10.00 1.85
CA ILE A 161 -19.20 -9.21 0.64
C ILE A 161 -18.18 -9.87 -0.30
N LEU A 162 -17.09 -10.42 0.24
CA LEU A 162 -16.10 -11.13 -0.57
C LEU A 162 -16.72 -12.37 -1.23
N ASN A 163 -17.57 -13.11 -0.54
CA ASN A 163 -18.29 -14.26 -1.08
C ASN A 163 -19.27 -13.84 -2.18
N GLU A 164 -20.06 -12.78 -1.98
CA GLU A 164 -20.98 -12.22 -2.98
C GLU A 164 -20.26 -11.82 -4.28
N LEU A 165 -19.01 -11.33 -4.15
CA LEU A 165 -18.19 -10.94 -5.28
C LEU A 165 -17.36 -12.09 -5.89
N GLY A 166 -17.54 -13.34 -5.41
CA GLY A 166 -16.79 -14.51 -5.89
C GLY A 166 -15.33 -14.55 -5.43
N LEU A 167 -14.97 -13.76 -4.40
CA LEU A 167 -13.62 -13.65 -3.86
C LEU A 167 -13.44 -14.45 -2.56
N HIS A 168 -14.14 -15.57 -2.42
CA HIS A 168 -14.09 -16.45 -1.25
C HIS A 168 -12.69 -16.99 -0.95
N HIS A 169 -11.82 -17.07 -1.95
CA HIS A 169 -10.45 -17.55 -1.83
C HIS A 169 -9.49 -16.54 -1.18
N LEU A 170 -9.84 -15.25 -1.10
CA LEU A 170 -8.99 -14.25 -0.48
C LEU A 170 -8.92 -14.44 1.03
N PRO A 171 -7.72 -14.58 1.61
CA PRO A 171 -7.54 -14.61 3.05
C PRO A 171 -7.96 -13.30 3.69
N ILE A 172 -8.65 -13.39 4.82
CA ILE A 172 -9.07 -12.24 5.61
C ILE A 172 -8.83 -12.53 7.09
N LEU A 173 -8.26 -11.57 7.79
CA LEU A 173 -8.08 -11.57 9.24
C LEU A 173 -8.69 -10.31 9.84
N ALA A 174 -9.26 -10.43 11.03
CA ALA A 174 -9.74 -9.30 11.81
C ALA A 174 -8.90 -9.14 13.07
N VAL A 175 -8.55 -7.89 13.39
CA VAL A 175 -7.75 -7.52 14.56
C VAL A 175 -8.64 -6.73 15.49
N ALA A 176 -9.08 -7.38 16.58
CA ALA A 176 -9.83 -6.72 17.65
C ALA A 176 -8.85 -6.17 18.70
N LYS A 177 -9.17 -4.99 19.23
CA LYS A 177 -8.46 -4.38 20.36
C LYS A 177 -8.93 -4.95 21.67
#